data_52bbf53654d011da3cfe427e83d6f258
#
_entry.id   52bbf53654d011da3cfe427e83d6f258
#
_cell.length_a   1.000
_cell.length_b   1.000
_cell.length_c   1.000
_cell.angle_alpha   90.00
_cell.angle_beta   90.00
_cell.angle_gamma   90.00
#
_symmetry.space_group_name_H-M   'P 1'
#
loop_
_entity.id
_entity.type
_entity.pdbx_description
1 polymer ?
#
loop_
_entity_poly.entity_id
_entity_poly.type
_entity_poly.pdbx_seq_one_letter_code
_entity_poly.pdbx_strand_id
1 'polypeptide(L)'
;MHSTDFERRNTKSRAIEEALGRLGQPITEGQARNVAALEDCDCKDGMFALAATRRQLFAGTGLVAAVGMTAMLPRAADAKAPPGAVEYPVQADPTKEQGRVMGEDGGYGSRSQFETEVRWANPTTTAGFSPLQNSYGTITPSALHYERHHGGIPNIDPAKHSLVIHGLVDRPMKYLLADLKRFPTLSRTYFMECSGTTGSEIMKAREPNVQRTHGLVSTSEWTGVPLSTLLKQVGLQPGAAWVLAEGADAAVMTRSVPIDKCLSDALIVFAQNGEAMRPEQGYPMRLFLPGWEGNISIKWLRRLEVSDKPYYTREETSKYSDLITTTGKSRIFTFTMEAKSAITFPSGEMKLPGPGFYEITGLAWSGRGKIARVEVSTDGGKSWNLASLQDPVLAISQTRFRFPWIWDGKPAVIQSRATDETGYSQPTHQQLIAERGPLETGSLFYHMNAIQSWGIAADGSVKNVHPLG
;
A
#
# COMPACT_ATOMS: atom_id res chain seq x y z
N MET A 1 53.52 2.63 -24.00
CA MET A 1 52.32 2.49 -23.16
C MET A 1 52.02 3.78 -22.34
N HIS A 2 52.31 4.98 -22.83
CA HIS A 2 52.12 6.25 -22.08
C HIS A 2 51.28 7.30 -22.79
N SER A 3 50.74 7.00 -23.98
CA SER A 3 49.98 8.02 -24.77
C SER A 3 48.46 7.94 -24.54
N THR A 4 47.91 6.78 -24.24
CA THR A 4 46.44 6.58 -24.13
C THR A 4 45.85 7.04 -22.79
N ASP A 5 46.64 7.09 -21.71
CA ASP A 5 46.18 7.54 -20.40
C ASP A 5 46.13 9.08 -20.31
N PHE A 6 46.98 9.77 -20.98
CA PHE A 6 46.97 11.23 -21.02
C PHE A 6 45.76 11.78 -21.81
N GLU A 7 45.39 11.14 -22.91
CA GLU A 7 44.17 11.51 -23.68
C GLU A 7 42.89 11.22 -22.93
N ARG A 8 42.80 10.11 -22.19
CA ARG A 8 41.61 9.80 -21.35
C ARG A 8 41.43 10.78 -20.19
N ARG A 9 42.51 11.26 -19.57
CA ARG A 9 42.43 12.27 -18.49
C ARG A 9 41.91 13.60 -19.03
N ASN A 10 42.42 14.03 -20.20
CA ASN A 10 42.01 15.28 -20.82
C ASN A 10 40.52 15.28 -21.27
N THR A 11 40.00 14.12 -21.69
CA THR A 11 38.59 13.97 -22.11
C THR A 11 37.62 14.03 -20.93
N LYS A 12 37.99 13.46 -19.76
CA LYS A 12 37.18 13.54 -18.56
C LYS A 12 37.15 14.93 -17.92
N SER A 13 38.29 15.60 -17.85
CA SER A 13 38.37 16.97 -17.34
C SER A 13 37.53 17.93 -18.19
N ARG A 14 37.60 17.80 -19.51
CA ARG A 14 36.80 18.60 -20.45
C ARG A 14 35.31 18.36 -20.34
N ALA A 15 34.86 17.11 -20.09
CA ALA A 15 33.45 16.79 -19.91
C ALA A 15 32.89 17.36 -18.60
N ILE A 16 33.70 17.43 -17.55
CA ILE A 16 33.31 18.02 -16.26
C ILE A 16 33.24 19.55 -16.37
N GLU A 17 34.20 20.19 -17.03
CA GLU A 17 34.18 21.63 -17.30
C GLU A 17 32.99 22.04 -18.18
N GLU A 18 32.64 21.25 -19.21
CA GLU A 18 31.46 21.48 -20.04
C GLU A 18 30.16 21.32 -19.28
N ALA A 19 30.09 20.35 -18.34
CA ALA A 19 28.90 20.15 -17.49
C ALA A 19 28.72 21.29 -16.49
N LEU A 20 29.78 21.79 -15.89
CA LEU A 20 29.79 22.93 -14.98
C LEU A 20 29.52 24.27 -15.67
N GLY A 21 30.05 24.47 -16.89
CA GLY A 21 29.80 25.65 -17.71
C GLY A 21 28.34 25.81 -18.15
N ARG A 22 27.59 24.72 -18.29
CA ARG A 22 26.14 24.75 -18.61
C ARG A 22 25.25 25.23 -17.45
N LEU A 23 25.78 25.28 -16.22
CA LEU A 23 25.03 25.74 -15.03
C LEU A 23 25.17 27.27 -14.79
N GLY A 24 25.94 28.00 -15.60
CA GLY A 24 25.99 29.46 -15.58
C GLY A 24 26.50 30.09 -14.28
N GLN A 25 27.24 29.35 -13.43
CA GLN A 25 27.81 29.86 -12.19
C GLN A 25 29.35 29.79 -12.20
N PRO A 26 30.05 30.80 -11.70
CA PRO A 26 31.52 30.75 -11.59
C PRO A 26 31.90 29.71 -10.50
N ILE A 27 32.89 28.89 -10.85
CA ILE A 27 33.45 27.85 -9.96
C ILE A 27 34.13 28.54 -8.78
N THR A 28 33.73 28.22 -7.56
CA THR A 28 34.38 28.72 -6.34
C THR A 28 35.70 27.98 -6.08
N GLU A 29 36.65 28.64 -5.39
CA GLU A 29 37.94 28.04 -5.04
C GLU A 29 37.79 26.69 -4.26
N GLY A 30 36.73 26.52 -3.50
CA GLY A 30 36.39 25.27 -2.79
C GLY A 30 35.99 24.14 -3.74
N GLN A 31 35.30 24.45 -4.85
CA GLN A 31 34.91 23.47 -5.87
C GLN A 31 36.11 23.04 -6.73
N ALA A 32 37.03 23.96 -7.02
CA ALA A 32 38.29 23.64 -7.71
C ALA A 32 39.18 22.69 -6.88
N ARG A 33 39.22 22.86 -5.55
CA ARG A 33 39.94 21.92 -4.66
C ARG A 33 39.32 20.54 -4.60
N ASN A 34 37.97 20.43 -4.67
CA ASN A 34 37.29 19.14 -4.71
C ASN A 34 37.49 18.42 -6.05
N VAL A 35 37.64 19.13 -7.15
CA VAL A 35 37.97 18.53 -8.47
C VAL A 35 39.41 18.00 -8.46
N ALA A 36 40.38 18.75 -7.90
CA ALA A 36 41.75 18.31 -7.75
C ALA A 36 41.89 17.09 -6.81
N ALA A 37 41.08 17.01 -5.76
CA ALA A 37 41.08 15.85 -4.86
C ALA A 37 40.52 14.56 -5.51
N LEU A 38 39.74 14.69 -6.61
CA LEU A 38 39.24 13.54 -7.39
C LEU A 38 40.28 13.04 -8.41
N GLU A 39 41.26 13.87 -8.77
CA GLU A 39 42.36 13.49 -9.68
C GLU A 39 43.43 12.60 -9.00
N ASP A 40 43.57 12.68 -7.67
CA ASP A 40 44.52 11.86 -6.90
C ASP A 40 43.96 10.50 -6.44
N CYS A 41 42.73 10.17 -6.82
CA CYS A 41 42.11 8.86 -6.51
C CYS A 41 42.53 7.85 -7.60
N ASP A 42 43.66 7.18 -7.42
CA ASP A 42 44.12 6.08 -8.26
C ASP A 42 43.28 4.81 -8.07
N CYS A 43 42.06 4.82 -8.63
CA CYS A 43 41.17 3.67 -8.64
C CYS A 43 41.67 2.65 -9.68
N LYS A 44 42.73 1.93 -9.36
CA LYS A 44 43.04 0.66 -10.01
C LYS A 44 42.21 -0.43 -9.35
N ASP A 45 41.46 -1.11 -10.19
CA ASP A 45 40.63 -2.27 -9.85
C ASP A 45 39.45 -2.02 -8.92
N GLY A 46 38.28 -1.83 -9.50
CA GLY A 46 36.89 -1.92 -9.02
C GLY A 46 36.54 -2.32 -7.57
N MET A 47 37.49 -2.28 -6.65
CA MET A 47 37.28 -2.46 -5.21
C MET A 47 37.47 -1.10 -4.54
N PHE A 48 36.39 -0.57 -3.97
CA PHE A 48 36.48 0.48 -2.97
C PHE A 48 37.40 -0.02 -1.86
N ALA A 49 38.59 0.56 -1.72
CA ALA A 49 39.40 0.39 -0.52
C ALA A 49 38.57 0.97 0.62
N LEU A 50 37.97 0.11 1.44
CA LEU A 50 37.35 0.48 2.70
C LEU A 50 38.37 1.31 3.46
N ALA A 51 38.05 2.58 3.74
CA ALA A 51 38.82 3.38 4.68
C ALA A 51 38.73 2.66 6.06
N ALA A 52 39.67 1.78 6.28
CA ALA A 52 39.74 1.04 7.53
C ALA A 52 39.93 2.06 8.67
N THR A 53 39.01 2.06 9.61
CA THR A 53 39.19 2.82 10.85
C THR A 53 40.46 2.33 11.56
N ARG A 54 41.11 3.18 12.39
CA ARG A 54 42.32 2.78 13.17
C ARG A 54 42.15 1.42 13.85
N ARG A 55 40.94 1.04 14.25
CA ARG A 55 40.63 -0.27 14.81
C ARG A 55 40.69 -1.41 13.78
N GLN A 56 40.28 -1.17 12.53
CA GLN A 56 40.34 -2.18 11.47
C GLN A 56 41.77 -2.39 10.95
N LEU A 57 42.61 -1.36 10.95
CA LEU A 57 44.03 -1.52 10.66
C LEU A 57 44.72 -2.42 11.68
N PHE A 58 44.38 -2.31 12.97
CA PHE A 58 44.90 -3.19 13.99
C PHE A 58 44.38 -4.64 13.92
N ALA A 59 43.15 -4.83 13.42
CA ALA A 59 42.59 -6.17 13.20
C ALA A 59 43.18 -6.86 11.93
N GLY A 60 43.41 -6.10 10.84
CA GLY A 60 43.95 -6.65 9.60
C GLY A 60 45.45 -6.97 9.65
N THR A 61 46.23 -6.18 10.33
CA THR A 61 47.67 -6.45 10.55
C THR A 61 47.92 -7.50 11.65
N GLY A 62 46.96 -7.70 12.57
CA GLY A 62 47.03 -8.73 13.59
C GLY A 62 46.96 -10.16 13.05
N LEU A 63 46.31 -10.41 11.91
CA LEU A 63 46.13 -11.76 11.37
C LEU A 63 47.39 -12.33 10.69
N VAL A 64 48.27 -11.49 10.16
CA VAL A 64 49.54 -11.96 9.52
C VAL A 64 50.68 -12.05 10.54
N ALA A 65 50.64 -11.26 11.64
CA ALA A 65 51.61 -11.34 12.72
C ALA A 65 51.22 -12.36 13.81
N ALA A 66 49.97 -12.80 13.86
CA ALA A 66 49.45 -13.62 14.98
C ALA A 66 49.80 -15.12 14.87
N VAL A 67 50.30 -15.61 13.74
CA VAL A 67 50.73 -17.03 13.63
C VAL A 67 52.10 -17.27 14.31
N GLY A 68 52.87 -16.23 14.61
CA GLY A 68 54.20 -16.36 15.27
C GLY A 68 54.24 -15.86 16.73
N MET A 69 53.24 -15.13 17.23
CA MET A 69 53.30 -14.47 18.56
C MET A 69 52.13 -14.82 19.53
N THR A 70 51.33 -15.82 19.21
CA THR A 70 50.20 -16.24 20.05
C THR A 70 50.60 -16.99 21.32
N ALA A 71 51.90 -17.16 21.57
CA ALA A 71 52.39 -17.89 22.76
C ALA A 71 52.81 -17.00 23.95
N MET A 72 52.77 -15.64 23.83
CA MET A 72 53.35 -14.77 24.86
C MET A 72 52.54 -13.55 25.32
N LEU A 73 51.30 -13.34 24.87
CA LEU A 73 50.44 -12.34 25.47
C LEU A 73 49.43 -13.04 26.36
N PRO A 74 49.40 -12.76 27.68
CA PRO A 74 48.33 -13.29 28.52
C PRO A 74 46.99 -12.79 27.96
N ARG A 75 46.05 -13.69 27.76
CA ARG A 75 44.68 -13.32 27.46
C ARG A 75 44.20 -12.33 28.51
N ALA A 76 43.60 -11.22 28.10
CA ALA A 76 43.06 -10.21 29.03
C ALA A 76 42.07 -10.80 30.06
N ALA A 77 41.61 -12.04 29.84
CA ALA A 77 40.78 -12.82 30.77
C ALA A 77 41.55 -13.37 32.01
N ASP A 78 42.90 -13.42 31.99
CA ASP A 78 43.70 -13.99 33.07
C ASP A 78 44.33 -12.93 33.99
N ALA A 79 44.13 -11.65 33.71
CA ALA A 79 44.58 -10.57 34.58
C ALA A 79 43.65 -10.48 35.80
N LYS A 80 44.06 -11.02 36.95
CA LYS A 80 43.34 -10.82 38.20
C LYS A 80 43.22 -9.33 38.50
N ALA A 81 42.01 -8.89 38.84
CA ALA A 81 41.76 -7.53 39.25
C ALA A 81 42.62 -7.20 40.47
N PRO A 82 43.17 -5.96 40.60
CA PRO A 82 43.89 -5.54 41.79
C PRO A 82 43.06 -5.72 43.07
N PRO A 83 43.69 -5.99 44.24
CA PRO A 83 42.94 -6.10 45.47
C PRO A 83 42.08 -4.86 45.74
N GLY A 84 40.79 -5.08 45.98
CA GLY A 84 39.82 -3.99 46.20
C GLY A 84 39.13 -3.45 44.95
N ALA A 85 39.51 -3.88 43.73
CA ALA A 85 38.77 -3.55 42.52
C ALA A 85 37.52 -4.43 42.42
N VAL A 86 36.38 -3.81 42.17
CA VAL A 86 35.12 -4.50 41.88
C VAL A 86 35.01 -4.64 40.39
N GLU A 87 34.86 -5.89 39.91
CA GLU A 87 34.52 -6.12 38.49
C GLU A 87 33.18 -5.48 38.19
N TYR A 88 33.17 -4.51 37.30
CA TYR A 88 31.94 -3.93 36.81
C TYR A 88 31.41 -4.83 35.67
N PRO A 89 30.21 -5.43 35.83
CA PRO A 89 29.66 -6.27 34.78
C PRO A 89 29.43 -5.43 33.50
N VAL A 90 30.22 -5.71 32.48
CA VAL A 90 30.01 -5.10 31.17
C VAL A 90 28.77 -5.77 30.58
N GLN A 91 27.62 -5.10 30.65
CA GLN A 91 26.46 -5.54 29.91
C GLN A 91 26.77 -5.44 28.40
N ALA A 92 26.53 -6.52 27.71
CA ALA A 92 26.57 -6.51 26.23
C ALA A 92 25.60 -5.43 25.73
N ASP A 93 26.13 -4.45 25.05
CA ASP A 93 25.36 -3.36 24.44
C ASP A 93 25.35 -3.57 22.92
N PRO A 94 24.25 -4.10 22.35
CA PRO A 94 24.18 -4.40 20.94
C PRO A 94 24.33 -3.15 20.05
N THR A 95 24.14 -1.94 20.62
CA THR A 95 24.32 -0.69 19.86
C THR A 95 25.79 -0.36 19.62
N LYS A 96 26.73 -1.03 20.34
CA LYS A 96 28.19 -0.87 20.17
C LYS A 96 28.80 -1.87 19.20
N GLU A 97 28.02 -2.84 18.73
CA GLU A 97 28.43 -3.79 17.70
C GLU A 97 28.22 -3.17 16.32
N GLN A 98 29.08 -3.52 15.36
CA GLN A 98 28.90 -3.10 13.99
C GLN A 98 27.65 -3.77 13.41
N GLY A 99 26.71 -2.97 12.89
CA GLY A 99 25.53 -3.48 12.21
C GLY A 99 25.87 -4.19 10.88
N ARG A 100 24.85 -4.69 10.21
CA ARG A 100 25.01 -5.35 8.90
C ARG A 100 25.60 -4.41 7.85
N VAL A 101 26.33 -4.98 6.90
CA VAL A 101 26.88 -4.23 5.75
C VAL A 101 25.75 -3.88 4.78
N MET A 102 25.83 -2.69 4.17
CA MET A 102 24.88 -2.27 3.14
C MET A 102 24.93 -3.22 1.93
N GLY A 103 23.76 -3.63 1.44
CA GLY A 103 23.64 -4.50 0.28
C GLY A 103 23.53 -6.00 0.59
N GLU A 104 23.66 -6.44 1.84
CA GLU A 104 23.45 -7.84 2.23
C GLU A 104 22.04 -8.37 1.91
N ASP A 105 21.06 -7.47 1.78
CA ASP A 105 19.68 -7.77 1.40
C ASP A 105 19.41 -7.62 -0.12
N GLY A 106 20.45 -7.61 -0.93
CA GLY A 106 20.35 -7.41 -2.39
C GLY A 106 20.14 -5.94 -2.80
N GLY A 107 20.31 -4.99 -1.87
CA GLY A 107 20.21 -3.55 -2.14
C GLY A 107 18.79 -2.99 -2.22
N TYR A 108 17.75 -3.83 -2.03
CA TYR A 108 16.35 -3.36 -2.02
C TYR A 108 15.92 -2.78 -0.67
N GLY A 109 16.61 -3.14 0.38
CA GLY A 109 16.26 -2.82 1.76
C GLY A 109 15.31 -3.85 2.37
N SER A 110 15.31 -3.93 3.68
CA SER A 110 14.42 -4.79 4.43
C SER A 110 13.89 -4.03 5.66
N ARG A 111 12.71 -4.41 6.13
CA ARG A 111 12.20 -3.88 7.41
C ARG A 111 13.01 -4.42 8.58
N SER A 112 12.91 -3.77 9.74
CA SER A 112 13.50 -4.28 10.99
C SER A 112 13.02 -5.72 11.25
N GLN A 113 13.90 -6.58 11.74
CA GLN A 113 13.56 -7.95 12.17
C GLN A 113 12.56 -7.99 13.34
N PHE A 114 12.43 -6.89 14.07
CA PHE A 114 11.49 -6.74 15.20
C PHE A 114 10.08 -6.32 14.74
N GLU A 115 9.92 -5.93 13.48
CA GLU A 115 8.62 -5.62 12.87
C GLU A 115 8.04 -6.88 12.22
N THR A 116 6.99 -7.43 12.81
CA THR A 116 6.43 -8.73 12.43
C THR A 116 5.10 -8.62 11.67
N GLU A 117 4.60 -7.41 11.46
CA GLU A 117 3.31 -7.17 10.82
C GLU A 117 3.25 -7.73 9.40
N VAL A 118 2.22 -8.50 9.11
CA VAL A 118 2.01 -9.14 7.81
C VAL A 118 0.56 -9.03 7.38
N ARG A 119 0.31 -9.20 6.09
CA ARG A 119 -1.04 -9.47 5.61
C ARG A 119 -1.53 -10.78 6.23
N TRP A 120 -2.75 -10.78 6.75
CA TRP A 120 -3.37 -12.05 7.13
C TRP A 120 -3.83 -12.77 5.86
N ALA A 121 -3.23 -13.91 5.56
CA ALA A 121 -3.61 -14.76 4.45
C ALA A 121 -4.81 -15.64 4.85
N ASN A 122 -5.94 -15.49 4.16
CA ASN A 122 -7.08 -16.38 4.37
C ASN A 122 -6.77 -17.78 3.84
N PRO A 123 -6.76 -18.82 4.66
CA PRO A 123 -6.34 -20.16 4.25
C PRO A 123 -7.30 -20.83 3.25
N THR A 124 -8.54 -20.36 3.16
CA THR A 124 -9.58 -20.94 2.29
C THR A 124 -9.82 -20.14 1.02
N THR A 125 -9.23 -18.96 0.89
CA THR A 125 -9.39 -18.09 -0.28
C THR A 125 -8.04 -17.51 -0.68
N THR A 126 -7.96 -17.00 -1.91
CA THR A 126 -6.77 -16.29 -2.42
C THR A 126 -6.84 -14.80 -2.04
N ALA A 127 -6.96 -14.50 -0.74
CA ALA A 127 -7.08 -13.16 -0.19
C ALA A 127 -6.05 -12.92 0.91
N GLY A 128 -5.38 -11.77 0.87
CA GLY A 128 -4.49 -11.26 1.90
C GLY A 128 -5.00 -9.92 2.42
N PHE A 129 -5.17 -9.79 3.73
CA PHE A 129 -5.80 -8.65 4.40
C PHE A 129 -4.74 -7.73 4.99
N SER A 130 -4.81 -6.43 4.72
CA SER A 130 -3.91 -5.40 5.27
C SER A 130 -4.07 -5.28 6.79
N PRO A 131 -2.98 -5.15 7.57
CA PRO A 131 -3.03 -4.96 9.03
C PRO A 131 -3.36 -3.50 9.39
N LEU A 132 -4.64 -3.12 9.27
CA LEU A 132 -5.09 -1.73 9.47
C LEU A 132 -4.81 -1.20 10.87
N GLN A 133 -4.87 -2.06 11.89
CA GLN A 133 -4.58 -1.72 13.29
C GLN A 133 -3.12 -1.30 13.52
N ASN A 134 -2.21 -1.76 12.67
CA ASN A 134 -0.77 -1.54 12.77
C ASN A 134 -0.24 -0.62 11.67
N SER A 135 -1.13 0.04 10.92
CA SER A 135 -0.74 0.99 9.88
C SER A 135 -0.45 2.37 10.48
N TYR A 136 0.68 2.96 10.08
CA TYR A 136 1.02 4.35 10.38
C TYR A 136 0.57 5.24 9.23
N GLY A 137 -0.03 6.40 9.51
CA GLY A 137 -0.53 7.31 8.48
C GLY A 137 -1.69 6.73 7.65
N THR A 138 -1.73 7.05 6.35
CA THR A 138 -2.80 6.63 5.42
C THR A 138 -2.30 5.82 4.23
N ILE A 139 -1.00 5.88 3.90
CA ILE A 139 -0.39 5.09 2.82
C ILE A 139 -0.05 3.69 3.33
N THR A 140 -0.56 2.69 2.64
CA THR A 140 -0.22 1.29 2.91
C THR A 140 1.07 0.91 2.17
N PRO A 141 2.10 0.39 2.85
CA PRO A 141 3.28 -0.14 2.19
C PRO A 141 2.90 -1.18 1.11
N SER A 142 3.59 -1.18 -0.05
CA SER A 142 3.26 -2.09 -1.16
C SER A 142 3.21 -3.56 -0.73
N ALA A 143 4.11 -3.98 0.16
CA ALA A 143 4.15 -5.34 0.70
C ALA A 143 2.98 -5.70 1.64
N LEU A 144 2.29 -4.70 2.19
CA LEU A 144 1.14 -4.87 3.11
C LEU A 144 -0.19 -4.49 2.45
N HIS A 145 -0.17 -4.01 1.19
CA HIS A 145 -1.38 -3.73 0.43
C HIS A 145 -2.21 -5.01 0.28
N TYR A 146 -3.50 -4.94 0.52
CA TYR A 146 -4.37 -6.12 0.41
C TYR A 146 -4.31 -6.75 -0.99
N GLU A 147 -4.60 -8.02 -1.06
CA GLU A 147 -4.70 -8.75 -2.31
C GLU A 147 -5.93 -9.65 -2.33
N ARG A 148 -6.48 -9.84 -3.52
CA ARG A 148 -7.57 -10.78 -3.78
C ARG A 148 -7.44 -11.29 -5.21
N HIS A 149 -7.38 -12.61 -5.36
CA HIS A 149 -7.21 -13.28 -6.65
C HIS A 149 -8.33 -14.29 -6.87
N HIS A 150 -8.62 -14.62 -8.12
CA HIS A 150 -9.56 -15.66 -8.50
C HIS A 150 -8.85 -16.88 -9.13
N GLY A 151 -7.74 -16.65 -9.84
CA GLY A 151 -6.95 -17.67 -10.52
C GLY A 151 -5.46 -17.69 -10.11
N GLY A 152 -5.13 -17.15 -8.91
CA GLY A 152 -3.74 -17.03 -8.46
C GLY A 152 -3.02 -15.81 -9.03
N ILE A 153 -1.69 -15.77 -8.86
CA ILE A 153 -0.82 -14.66 -9.29
C ILE A 153 0.01 -15.16 -10.48
N PRO A 154 -0.22 -14.64 -11.70
CA PRO A 154 0.57 -15.05 -12.85
C PRO A 154 1.97 -14.46 -12.80
N ASN A 155 2.95 -15.19 -13.32
CA ASN A 155 4.30 -14.71 -13.55
C ASN A 155 4.41 -14.19 -14.99
N ILE A 156 4.42 -12.86 -15.16
CA ILE A 156 4.35 -12.21 -16.46
C ILE A 156 5.67 -11.53 -16.80
N ASP A 157 6.28 -11.91 -17.91
CA ASP A 157 7.41 -11.22 -18.52
C ASP A 157 6.90 -9.94 -19.22
N PRO A 158 7.28 -8.74 -18.75
CA PRO A 158 6.79 -7.47 -19.31
C PRO A 158 7.19 -7.24 -20.77
N ALA A 159 8.27 -7.90 -21.25
CA ALA A 159 8.68 -7.81 -22.64
C ALA A 159 7.75 -8.57 -23.59
N LYS A 160 7.02 -9.56 -23.08
CA LYS A 160 6.08 -10.40 -23.84
C LYS A 160 4.62 -10.00 -23.61
N HIS A 161 4.35 -9.20 -22.58
CA HIS A 161 3.00 -8.75 -22.24
C HIS A 161 2.63 -7.48 -23.00
N SER A 162 1.36 -7.39 -23.42
CA SER A 162 0.85 -6.21 -24.12
C SER A 162 -0.61 -5.94 -23.78
N LEU A 163 -0.99 -4.68 -23.86
CA LEU A 163 -2.37 -4.21 -23.85
C LEU A 163 -2.85 -4.00 -25.29
N VAL A 164 -3.94 -4.66 -25.67
CA VAL A 164 -4.64 -4.43 -26.95
C VAL A 164 -5.89 -3.58 -26.69
N ILE A 165 -6.05 -2.49 -27.44
CA ILE A 165 -7.29 -1.68 -27.46
C ILE A 165 -7.91 -1.81 -28.83
N HIS A 166 -9.16 -2.29 -28.88
CA HIS A 166 -9.89 -2.56 -30.12
C HIS A 166 -11.43 -2.38 -29.96
N GLY A 167 -12.21 -2.82 -30.93
CA GLY A 167 -13.66 -2.70 -30.93
C GLY A 167 -14.10 -1.43 -31.70
N LEU A 168 -15.00 -0.63 -31.13
CA LEU A 168 -15.49 0.63 -31.74
C LEU A 168 -14.42 1.75 -31.65
N VAL A 169 -13.31 1.53 -32.33
CA VAL A 169 -12.18 2.47 -32.45
C VAL A 169 -11.73 2.59 -33.91
N ASP A 170 -11.21 3.75 -34.28
CA ASP A 170 -10.72 4.00 -35.65
C ASP A 170 -9.45 3.19 -35.94
N ARG A 171 -8.60 3.01 -34.96
CA ARG A 171 -7.31 2.35 -35.09
C ARG A 171 -7.04 1.41 -33.91
N PRO A 172 -7.34 0.12 -34.03
CA PRO A 172 -6.92 -0.85 -33.01
C PRO A 172 -5.41 -0.79 -32.79
N MET A 173 -4.98 -0.71 -31.54
CA MET A 173 -3.56 -0.55 -31.17
C MET A 173 -3.14 -1.54 -30.09
N LYS A 174 -1.85 -1.90 -30.15
CA LYS A 174 -1.18 -2.74 -29.17
C LYS A 174 -0.08 -1.94 -28.50
N TYR A 175 -0.05 -1.94 -27.16
CA TYR A 175 0.94 -1.23 -26.35
C TYR A 175 1.71 -2.21 -25.48
N LEU A 176 3.04 -2.11 -25.50
CA LEU A 176 3.91 -2.73 -24.51
C LEU A 176 4.04 -1.80 -23.28
N LEU A 177 4.54 -2.33 -22.15
CA LEU A 177 4.84 -1.49 -20.98
C LEU A 177 5.82 -0.35 -21.35
N ALA A 178 6.81 -0.64 -22.19
CA ALA A 178 7.77 0.37 -22.66
C ALA A 178 7.12 1.51 -23.43
N ASP A 179 6.06 1.21 -24.21
CA ASP A 179 5.28 2.24 -24.92
C ASP A 179 4.50 3.11 -23.94
N LEU A 180 3.84 2.50 -22.96
CA LEU A 180 3.08 3.23 -21.94
C LEU A 180 3.97 4.22 -21.16
N LYS A 181 5.20 3.85 -20.85
CA LYS A 181 6.16 4.72 -20.15
C LYS A 181 6.60 5.94 -20.97
N ARG A 182 6.28 6.01 -22.25
CA ARG A 182 6.58 7.16 -23.14
C ARG A 182 5.45 8.19 -23.19
N PHE A 183 4.26 7.86 -22.66
CA PHE A 183 3.15 8.80 -22.56
C PHE A 183 3.28 9.69 -21.32
N PRO A 184 2.63 10.87 -21.31
CA PRO A 184 2.50 11.65 -20.08
C PRO A 184 1.83 10.80 -18.99
N THR A 185 2.48 10.73 -17.83
CA THR A 185 2.00 10.00 -16.66
C THR A 185 1.57 10.94 -15.55
N LEU A 186 0.75 10.44 -14.67
CA LEU A 186 0.42 11.13 -13.43
C LEU A 186 0.44 10.16 -12.24
N SER A 187 0.71 10.70 -11.05
CA SER A 187 0.65 9.99 -9.78
C SER A 187 -0.49 10.56 -8.94
N ARG A 188 -1.25 9.69 -8.30
CA ARG A 188 -2.38 10.06 -7.43
C ARG A 188 -2.49 9.09 -6.27
N THR A 189 -2.78 9.63 -5.09
CA THR A 189 -3.05 8.84 -3.88
C THR A 189 -4.53 8.48 -3.85
N TYR A 190 -4.84 7.19 -4.00
CA TYR A 190 -6.20 6.67 -3.98
C TYR A 190 -6.30 5.42 -3.12
N PHE A 191 -7.45 5.20 -2.47
CA PHE A 191 -7.74 3.90 -1.89
C PHE A 191 -8.24 2.91 -2.96
N MET A 192 -8.11 1.64 -2.64
CA MET A 192 -8.77 0.54 -3.32
C MET A 192 -9.42 -0.36 -2.27
N GLU A 193 -10.68 -0.71 -2.46
CA GLU A 193 -11.42 -1.60 -1.58
C GLU A 193 -12.08 -2.72 -2.38
N CYS A 194 -12.01 -3.94 -1.86
CA CYS A 194 -12.78 -5.07 -2.40
C CYS A 194 -14.27 -4.88 -2.09
N SER A 195 -15.14 -5.08 -3.06
CA SER A 195 -16.60 -4.98 -2.85
C SER A 195 -17.14 -5.95 -1.78
N GLY A 196 -16.42 -7.04 -1.50
CA GLY A 196 -16.80 -8.01 -0.48
C GLY A 196 -16.29 -7.69 0.94
N THR A 197 -15.61 -6.54 1.13
CA THR A 197 -15.14 -6.12 2.46
C THR A 197 -16.29 -5.99 3.44
N THR A 198 -16.17 -6.61 4.61
CA THR A 198 -17.22 -6.65 5.66
C THR A 198 -18.54 -7.36 5.28
N GLY A 199 -18.70 -7.83 4.06
CA GLY A 199 -19.96 -8.40 3.58
C GLY A 199 -20.52 -9.57 4.40
N SER A 200 -19.66 -10.29 5.12
CA SER A 200 -20.09 -11.37 6.05
C SER A 200 -20.64 -10.85 7.38
N GLU A 201 -20.42 -9.56 7.69
CA GLU A 201 -20.80 -8.95 8.97
C GLU A 201 -22.25 -8.43 9.02
N ILE A 202 -23.00 -8.52 7.92
CA ILE A 202 -24.32 -7.87 7.79
C ILE A 202 -25.34 -8.36 8.82
N MET A 203 -25.34 -9.63 9.18
CA MET A 203 -26.34 -10.24 10.07
C MET A 203 -25.81 -10.57 11.46
N LYS A 204 -24.49 -10.70 11.64
CA LYS A 204 -23.84 -11.02 12.90
C LYS A 204 -22.34 -10.74 12.85
N ALA A 205 -21.74 -10.49 14.02
CA ALA A 205 -20.28 -10.44 14.14
C ALA A 205 -19.68 -11.82 13.81
N ARG A 206 -18.72 -11.86 12.89
CA ARG A 206 -18.04 -13.08 12.45
C ARG A 206 -16.54 -13.01 12.65
N GLU A 207 -15.95 -11.90 12.28
CA GLU A 207 -14.51 -11.74 12.28
C GLU A 207 -14.02 -11.06 13.56
N PRO A 208 -12.91 -11.52 14.15
CA PRO A 208 -12.52 -11.10 15.50
C PRO A 208 -11.96 -9.69 15.59
N ASN A 209 -11.29 -9.20 14.55
CA ASN A 209 -10.52 -7.93 14.58
C ASN A 209 -10.68 -7.12 13.30
N VAL A 210 -10.13 -5.89 13.30
CA VAL A 210 -10.27 -4.95 12.19
C VAL A 210 -9.54 -5.41 10.93
N GLN A 211 -8.43 -6.12 11.04
CA GLN A 211 -7.74 -6.69 9.88
C GLN A 211 -8.65 -7.66 9.12
N ARG A 212 -9.33 -8.53 9.83
CA ARG A 212 -10.20 -9.54 9.21
C ARG A 212 -11.53 -8.97 8.75
N THR A 213 -12.10 -7.98 9.44
CA THR A 213 -13.34 -7.32 9.00
C THR A 213 -13.10 -6.37 7.82
N HIS A 214 -12.11 -5.46 7.92
CA HIS A 214 -11.91 -4.34 6.99
C HIS A 214 -10.61 -4.42 6.18
N GLY A 215 -9.74 -5.40 6.40
CA GLY A 215 -8.41 -5.44 5.81
C GLY A 215 -8.33 -5.60 4.28
N LEU A 216 -9.47 -5.74 3.57
CA LEU A 216 -9.50 -5.71 2.10
C LEU A 216 -9.64 -4.28 1.56
N VAL A 217 -9.02 -3.31 2.21
CA VAL A 217 -8.86 -1.93 1.77
C VAL A 217 -7.43 -1.46 2.02
N SER A 218 -6.89 -0.66 1.11
CA SER A 218 -5.55 -0.06 1.22
C SER A 218 -5.49 1.23 0.41
N THR A 219 -4.63 2.16 0.79
CA THR A 219 -4.33 3.38 0.03
C THR A 219 -2.89 3.34 -0.44
N SER A 220 -2.67 3.71 -1.69
CA SER A 220 -1.33 3.83 -2.30
C SER A 220 -1.27 5.04 -3.21
N GLU A 221 -0.06 5.52 -3.49
CA GLU A 221 0.19 6.36 -4.64
C GLU A 221 0.27 5.48 -5.89
N TRP A 222 -0.58 5.76 -6.86
CA TRP A 222 -0.66 5.03 -8.12
C TRP A 222 -0.12 5.90 -9.26
N THR A 223 0.81 5.35 -10.04
CA THR A 223 1.40 6.04 -11.19
C THR A 223 1.07 5.32 -12.48
N GLY A 224 0.56 6.08 -13.46
CA GLY A 224 0.18 5.51 -14.75
C GLY A 224 -0.22 6.55 -15.79
N VAL A 225 -0.70 6.07 -16.93
CA VAL A 225 -1.20 6.87 -18.05
C VAL A 225 -2.72 7.02 -17.92
N PRO A 226 -3.29 8.24 -18.05
CA PRO A 226 -4.74 8.39 -18.15
C PRO A 226 -5.29 7.57 -19.34
N LEU A 227 -6.30 6.75 -19.06
CA LEU A 227 -6.90 5.92 -20.12
C LEU A 227 -7.47 6.78 -21.24
N SER A 228 -8.01 7.96 -20.92
CA SER A 228 -8.48 8.95 -21.91
C SER A 228 -7.42 9.33 -22.95
N THR A 229 -6.12 9.36 -22.57
CA THR A 229 -5.02 9.62 -23.50
C THR A 229 -4.91 8.50 -24.56
N LEU A 230 -5.00 7.25 -24.12
CA LEU A 230 -4.93 6.10 -25.04
C LEU A 230 -6.19 6.00 -25.91
N LEU A 231 -7.39 6.23 -25.33
CA LEU A 231 -8.65 6.24 -26.07
C LEU A 231 -8.70 7.35 -27.13
N LYS A 232 -8.15 8.53 -26.82
CA LYS A 232 -7.99 9.60 -27.80
C LYS A 232 -7.03 9.20 -28.93
N GLN A 233 -5.98 8.45 -28.63
CA GLN A 233 -5.01 8.01 -29.65
C GLN A 233 -5.59 6.96 -30.59
N VAL A 234 -6.39 6.00 -30.09
CA VAL A 234 -7.04 4.98 -30.92
C VAL A 234 -8.22 5.54 -31.72
N GLY A 235 -8.81 6.66 -31.29
CA GLY A 235 -10.00 7.28 -31.86
C GLY A 235 -11.26 6.47 -31.53
N LEU A 236 -12.23 7.09 -30.84
CA LEU A 236 -13.49 6.44 -30.49
C LEU A 236 -14.49 6.64 -31.65
N GLN A 237 -15.13 5.56 -32.10
CA GLN A 237 -16.19 5.62 -33.09
C GLN A 237 -17.53 6.06 -32.47
N PRO A 238 -18.44 6.62 -33.28
CA PRO A 238 -19.79 6.91 -32.84
C PRO A 238 -20.48 5.67 -32.26
N GLY A 239 -21.17 5.85 -31.12
CA GLY A 239 -21.84 4.76 -30.42
C GLY A 239 -20.97 4.05 -29.37
N ALA A 240 -19.68 4.38 -29.23
CA ALA A 240 -18.85 3.87 -28.17
C ALA A 240 -19.41 4.30 -26.79
N ALA A 241 -19.88 3.35 -26.00
CA ALA A 241 -20.53 3.61 -24.71
C ALA A 241 -19.93 2.81 -23.54
N TRP A 242 -19.24 1.71 -23.82
CA TRP A 242 -18.66 0.81 -22.84
C TRP A 242 -17.28 0.33 -23.26
N VAL A 243 -16.51 -0.12 -22.27
CA VAL A 243 -15.20 -0.78 -22.45
C VAL A 243 -15.21 -2.07 -21.65
N LEU A 244 -15.04 -3.21 -22.31
CA LEU A 244 -14.72 -4.48 -21.64
C LEU A 244 -13.23 -4.50 -21.31
N ALA A 245 -12.88 -4.61 -20.04
CA ALA A 245 -11.52 -4.81 -19.57
C ALA A 245 -11.28 -6.29 -19.24
N GLU A 246 -10.13 -6.85 -19.64
CA GLU A 246 -9.79 -8.26 -19.46
C GLU A 246 -8.36 -8.42 -18.94
N GLY A 247 -8.20 -9.26 -17.92
CA GLY A 247 -6.92 -9.63 -17.30
C GLY A 247 -6.29 -10.87 -17.94
N ALA A 248 -4.98 -11.04 -17.72
CA ALA A 248 -4.19 -12.18 -18.20
C ALA A 248 -3.98 -13.25 -17.11
N ASP A 249 -4.85 -13.29 -16.12
CA ASP A 249 -4.85 -14.35 -15.10
C ASP A 249 -5.63 -15.59 -15.56
N ALA A 250 -5.48 -16.71 -14.85
CA ALA A 250 -6.19 -17.95 -15.18
C ALA A 250 -7.72 -17.86 -15.05
N ALA A 251 -8.22 -16.89 -14.26
CA ALA A 251 -9.65 -16.62 -14.16
C ALA A 251 -10.20 -15.81 -15.33
N VAL A 252 -9.32 -15.21 -16.15
CA VAL A 252 -9.71 -14.30 -17.25
C VAL A 252 -10.71 -13.25 -16.77
N MET A 253 -10.33 -12.58 -15.66
CA MET A 253 -11.22 -11.60 -15.02
C MET A 253 -11.65 -10.53 -16.00
N THR A 254 -12.95 -10.34 -16.18
CA THR A 254 -13.51 -9.38 -17.13
C THR A 254 -14.57 -8.51 -16.48
N ARG A 255 -14.57 -7.20 -16.81
CA ARG A 255 -15.59 -6.25 -16.35
C ARG A 255 -15.91 -5.23 -17.44
N SER A 256 -17.18 -4.87 -17.54
CA SER A 256 -17.67 -3.79 -18.41
C SER A 256 -17.65 -2.45 -17.67
N VAL A 257 -16.98 -1.45 -18.24
CA VAL A 257 -16.81 -0.11 -17.66
C VAL A 257 -17.49 0.91 -18.57
N PRO A 258 -18.38 1.79 -18.09
CA PRO A 258 -18.93 2.89 -18.88
C PRO A 258 -17.82 3.78 -19.42
N ILE A 259 -17.97 4.22 -20.67
CA ILE A 259 -16.97 5.02 -21.38
C ILE A 259 -16.65 6.33 -20.66
N ASP A 260 -17.64 6.96 -20.02
CA ASP A 260 -17.46 8.22 -19.28
C ASP A 260 -16.46 8.07 -18.15
N LYS A 261 -16.48 6.94 -17.43
CA LYS A 261 -15.47 6.66 -16.40
C LYS A 261 -14.08 6.49 -17.00
N CYS A 262 -13.99 5.81 -18.16
CA CYS A 262 -12.74 5.63 -18.87
C CYS A 262 -12.13 6.95 -19.35
N LEU A 263 -12.98 7.92 -19.72
CA LEU A 263 -12.56 9.24 -20.20
C LEU A 263 -12.26 10.23 -19.07
N SER A 264 -12.83 10.03 -17.87
CA SER A 264 -12.68 10.98 -16.77
C SER A 264 -11.40 10.77 -15.96
N ASP A 265 -11.31 9.69 -15.18
CA ASP A 265 -10.25 9.51 -14.19
C ASP A 265 -9.58 8.13 -14.18
N ALA A 266 -9.98 7.23 -15.09
CA ALA A 266 -9.39 5.91 -15.22
C ALA A 266 -7.90 5.97 -15.63
N LEU A 267 -7.07 5.10 -15.04
CA LEU A 267 -5.64 5.01 -15.30
C LEU A 267 -5.22 3.61 -15.76
N ILE A 268 -4.24 3.55 -16.65
CA ILE A 268 -3.45 2.34 -16.87
C ILE A 268 -2.19 2.48 -16.01
N VAL A 269 -2.21 1.82 -14.85
CA VAL A 269 -1.18 1.93 -13.81
C VAL A 269 -0.09 0.89 -14.01
N PHE A 270 1.17 1.27 -13.80
CA PHE A 270 2.33 0.40 -13.85
C PHE A 270 3.29 0.57 -12.64
N ALA A 271 3.03 1.55 -11.77
CA ALA A 271 3.82 1.74 -10.55
C ALA A 271 2.92 2.05 -9.34
N GLN A 272 3.41 1.69 -8.15
CA GLN A 272 2.74 1.83 -6.86
C GLN A 272 3.75 2.26 -5.81
N ASN A 273 3.46 3.33 -5.06
CA ASN A 273 4.32 3.87 -3.99
C ASN A 273 5.78 4.10 -4.45
N GLY A 274 5.98 4.64 -5.67
CA GLY A 274 7.29 4.97 -6.21
C GLY A 274 8.10 3.78 -6.76
N GLU A 275 7.57 2.56 -6.75
CA GLU A 275 8.20 1.36 -7.30
C GLU A 275 7.34 0.71 -8.39
N ALA A 276 7.89 -0.25 -9.14
CA ALA A 276 7.08 -1.12 -10.01
C ALA A 276 6.05 -1.86 -9.16
N MET A 277 4.82 -2.02 -9.68
CA MET A 277 3.82 -2.81 -8.96
C MET A 277 4.32 -4.22 -8.67
N ARG A 278 3.95 -4.76 -7.53
CA ARG A 278 4.19 -6.16 -7.20
C ARG A 278 3.30 -7.07 -8.05
N PRO A 279 3.73 -8.34 -8.33
CA PRO A 279 2.93 -9.28 -9.12
C PRO A 279 1.49 -9.41 -8.63
N GLU A 280 1.28 -9.52 -7.32
CA GLU A 280 -0.05 -9.62 -6.70
C GLU A 280 -0.91 -8.36 -6.89
N GLN A 281 -0.31 -7.22 -7.18
CA GLN A 281 -1.01 -5.97 -7.47
C GLN A 281 -1.27 -5.74 -8.97
N GLY A 282 -0.82 -6.65 -9.84
CA GLY A 282 -1.14 -6.64 -11.26
C GLY A 282 0.01 -6.26 -12.17
N TYR A 283 1.27 -6.46 -11.76
CA TYR A 283 2.43 -6.27 -12.64
C TYR A 283 2.27 -7.07 -13.96
N PRO A 284 2.57 -6.50 -15.15
CA PRO A 284 3.25 -5.23 -15.37
C PRO A 284 2.34 -4.00 -15.49
N MET A 285 1.03 -4.19 -15.68
CA MET A 285 0.07 -3.09 -15.76
C MET A 285 -1.34 -3.52 -15.33
N ARG A 286 -2.11 -2.58 -14.82
CA ARG A 286 -3.50 -2.78 -14.45
C ARG A 286 -4.37 -1.61 -14.86
N LEU A 287 -5.66 -1.86 -15.06
CA LEU A 287 -6.68 -0.82 -15.04
C LEU A 287 -6.91 -0.40 -13.58
N PHE A 288 -7.02 0.90 -13.35
CA PHE A 288 -7.38 1.48 -12.06
C PHE A 288 -8.52 2.47 -12.21
N LEU A 289 -9.59 2.25 -11.47
CA LEU A 289 -10.80 3.08 -11.50
C LEU A 289 -11.01 3.70 -10.11
N PRO A 290 -10.57 4.96 -9.90
CA PRO A 290 -10.64 5.61 -8.60
C PRO A 290 -12.03 5.61 -7.98
N GLY A 291 -12.13 5.23 -6.69
CA GLY A 291 -13.39 5.25 -5.93
C GLY A 291 -14.38 4.14 -6.26
N TRP A 292 -14.07 3.29 -7.23
CA TRP A 292 -14.90 2.16 -7.60
C TRP A 292 -14.43 0.86 -6.95
N GLU A 293 -15.31 -0.13 -6.89
CA GLU A 293 -15.02 -1.45 -6.32
C GLU A 293 -13.76 -2.09 -6.91
N GLY A 294 -12.90 -2.66 -6.06
CA GLY A 294 -11.58 -3.14 -6.46
C GLY A 294 -11.57 -4.22 -7.53
N ASN A 295 -12.64 -5.02 -7.64
CA ASN A 295 -12.75 -6.08 -8.65
C ASN A 295 -12.85 -5.56 -10.09
N ILE A 296 -13.30 -4.31 -10.30
CA ILE A 296 -13.39 -3.71 -11.64
C ILE A 296 -12.06 -3.07 -12.09
N SER A 297 -11.15 -2.85 -11.14
CA SER A 297 -9.78 -2.41 -11.43
C SER A 297 -8.92 -3.61 -11.84
N ILE A 298 -9.08 -4.05 -13.09
CA ILE A 298 -8.56 -5.30 -13.63
C ILE A 298 -7.02 -5.35 -13.59
N LYS A 299 -6.48 -6.36 -12.91
CA LYS A 299 -5.04 -6.65 -12.82
C LYS A 299 -4.53 -7.38 -14.06
N TRP A 300 -3.22 -7.30 -14.30
CA TRP A 300 -2.58 -7.99 -15.45
C TRP A 300 -3.30 -7.67 -16.76
N LEU A 301 -3.66 -6.41 -16.94
CA LEU A 301 -4.51 -5.95 -18.04
C LEU A 301 -3.90 -6.30 -19.39
N ARG A 302 -4.66 -7.03 -20.23
CA ARG A 302 -4.23 -7.43 -21.58
C ARG A 302 -5.10 -6.92 -22.70
N ARG A 303 -6.39 -6.60 -22.45
CA ARG A 303 -7.33 -6.21 -23.49
C ARG A 303 -8.34 -5.19 -22.97
N LEU A 304 -8.62 -4.21 -23.81
CA LEU A 304 -9.74 -3.29 -23.70
C LEU A 304 -10.53 -3.33 -25.01
N GLU A 305 -11.79 -3.71 -24.95
CA GLU A 305 -12.67 -3.76 -26.11
C GLU A 305 -13.77 -2.71 -25.97
N VAL A 306 -13.76 -1.73 -26.86
CA VAL A 306 -14.77 -0.66 -26.90
C VAL A 306 -16.02 -1.15 -27.58
N SER A 307 -17.20 -0.92 -26.98
CA SER A 307 -18.49 -1.41 -27.48
C SER A 307 -19.63 -0.41 -27.22
N ASP A 308 -20.78 -0.66 -27.81
CA ASP A 308 -22.00 0.12 -27.64
C ASP A 308 -22.85 -0.28 -26.45
N LYS A 309 -22.54 -1.42 -25.81
CA LYS A 309 -23.29 -1.99 -24.69
C LYS A 309 -22.37 -2.80 -23.77
N PRO A 310 -22.78 -3.08 -22.49
CA PRO A 310 -22.03 -3.94 -21.59
C PRO A 310 -22.14 -5.41 -22.03
N TYR A 311 -21.14 -6.23 -21.63
CA TYR A 311 -21.06 -7.63 -22.04
C TYR A 311 -21.78 -8.60 -21.08
N TYR A 312 -22.22 -8.15 -19.91
CA TYR A 312 -22.87 -8.98 -18.90
C TYR A 312 -22.07 -10.25 -18.60
N THR A 313 -20.79 -10.09 -18.30
CA THR A 313 -19.89 -11.20 -18.01
C THR A 313 -20.31 -11.96 -16.74
N ARG A 314 -19.65 -13.09 -16.45
CA ARG A 314 -19.88 -13.84 -15.20
C ARG A 314 -19.75 -12.95 -13.96
N GLU A 315 -18.81 -12.03 -13.97
CA GLU A 315 -18.52 -11.14 -12.86
C GLU A 315 -19.61 -10.08 -12.66
N GLU A 316 -20.44 -9.83 -13.62
CA GLU A 316 -21.53 -8.84 -13.56
C GLU A 316 -22.90 -9.47 -13.36
N THR A 317 -23.01 -10.77 -13.55
CA THR A 317 -24.29 -11.50 -13.45
C THR A 317 -24.37 -12.42 -12.25
N SER A 318 -23.35 -13.29 -12.04
CA SER A 318 -23.39 -14.33 -11.02
C SER A 318 -22.47 -14.06 -9.83
N LYS A 319 -21.64 -12.97 -9.84
CA LYS A 319 -20.68 -12.70 -8.78
C LYS A 319 -20.88 -11.35 -8.11
N TYR A 320 -20.69 -10.25 -8.79
CA TYR A 320 -20.75 -8.90 -8.22
C TYR A 320 -22.09 -8.26 -8.50
N SER A 321 -23.15 -8.96 -8.09
CA SER A 321 -24.53 -8.49 -8.13
C SER A 321 -25.16 -8.72 -6.74
N ASP A 322 -25.97 -7.77 -6.30
CA ASP A 322 -26.63 -7.79 -5.00
C ASP A 322 -28.12 -8.12 -5.17
N LEU A 323 -28.55 -9.21 -4.58
CA LEU A 323 -29.97 -9.54 -4.49
C LEU A 323 -30.64 -8.56 -3.50
N ILE A 324 -31.69 -7.89 -3.97
CA ILE A 324 -32.60 -7.11 -3.12
C ILE A 324 -33.77 -8.01 -2.74
N THR A 325 -33.68 -8.65 -1.59
CA THR A 325 -34.64 -9.69 -1.17
C THR A 325 -36.07 -9.18 -1.03
N THR A 326 -36.24 -7.89 -0.73
CA THR A 326 -37.57 -7.24 -0.64
C THR A 326 -38.32 -7.17 -1.97
N THR A 327 -37.60 -7.18 -3.09
CA THR A 327 -38.17 -7.04 -4.45
C THR A 327 -37.92 -8.23 -5.36
N GLY A 328 -37.05 -9.16 -4.95
CA GLY A 328 -36.58 -10.29 -5.77
C GLY A 328 -35.74 -9.87 -6.99
N LYS A 329 -35.26 -8.61 -7.06
CA LYS A 329 -34.43 -8.10 -8.14
C LYS A 329 -32.96 -8.12 -7.75
N SER A 330 -32.07 -8.27 -8.72
CA SER A 330 -30.62 -8.08 -8.51
C SER A 330 -30.19 -6.69 -8.96
N ARG A 331 -29.37 -6.04 -8.12
CA ARG A 331 -28.64 -4.82 -8.45
C ARG A 331 -27.32 -5.22 -9.07
N ILE A 332 -27.08 -4.78 -10.29
CA ILE A 332 -25.84 -4.99 -11.04
C ILE A 332 -25.18 -3.65 -11.34
N PHE A 333 -23.89 -3.64 -11.70
CA PHE A 333 -23.12 -2.42 -11.98
C PHE A 333 -23.09 -1.44 -10.81
N THR A 334 -22.78 -1.94 -9.62
CA THR A 334 -22.81 -1.18 -8.36
C THR A 334 -21.60 -0.26 -8.14
N PHE A 335 -20.68 -0.25 -8.95
CA PHE A 335 -19.42 0.51 -9.11
C PHE A 335 -18.85 1.26 -7.89
N THR A 336 -19.49 2.36 -7.45
CA THR A 336 -18.94 3.31 -6.48
C THR A 336 -18.97 2.75 -5.06
N MET A 337 -17.84 2.83 -4.35
CA MET A 337 -17.74 2.50 -2.93
C MET A 337 -18.22 3.68 -2.09
N GLU A 338 -19.26 3.47 -1.29
CA GLU A 338 -19.86 4.48 -0.41
C GLU A 338 -18.96 4.79 0.79
N ALA A 339 -19.29 5.89 1.50
CA ALA A 339 -18.56 6.30 2.69
C ALA A 339 -18.55 5.17 3.75
N LYS A 340 -17.37 4.90 4.29
CA LYS A 340 -17.10 3.89 5.31
C LYS A 340 -16.04 4.37 6.29
N SER A 341 -16.11 3.93 7.53
CA SER A 341 -15.07 4.13 8.53
C SER A 341 -14.88 2.87 9.38
N ALA A 342 -13.68 2.70 9.90
CA ALA A 342 -13.33 1.64 10.83
C ALA A 342 -12.41 2.17 11.92
N ILE A 343 -12.77 1.93 13.19
CA ILE A 343 -11.86 2.17 14.31
C ILE A 343 -10.77 1.11 14.27
N THR A 344 -9.51 1.54 14.24
CA THR A 344 -8.34 0.67 14.22
C THR A 344 -7.72 0.47 15.61
N PHE A 345 -7.96 1.42 16.54
CA PHE A 345 -7.58 1.30 17.94
C PHE A 345 -8.58 2.07 18.84
N PRO A 346 -9.05 1.44 19.94
CA PRO A 346 -8.95 0.01 20.20
C PRO A 346 -9.91 -0.78 19.29
N SER A 347 -9.50 -1.97 18.87
CA SER A 347 -10.30 -2.85 18.02
C SER A 347 -10.25 -4.29 18.55
N GLY A 348 -11.00 -5.19 17.94
CA GLY A 348 -11.12 -6.57 18.41
C GLY A 348 -9.79 -7.28 18.61
N GLU A 349 -9.73 -8.19 19.59
CA GLU A 349 -8.56 -8.92 20.09
C GLU A 349 -7.53 -8.06 20.85
N MET A 350 -7.73 -6.74 20.96
CA MET A 350 -6.93 -5.89 21.83
C MET A 350 -7.41 -5.93 23.27
N LYS A 351 -6.56 -5.50 24.20
CA LYS A 351 -6.88 -5.34 25.60
C LYS A 351 -6.35 -4.01 26.12
N LEU A 352 -7.24 -3.18 26.66
CA LEU A 352 -6.85 -1.96 27.37
C LEU A 352 -6.31 -2.33 28.75
N PRO A 353 -5.18 -1.77 29.21
CA PRO A 353 -4.57 -2.14 30.47
C PRO A 353 -5.37 -1.72 31.73
N GLY A 354 -6.29 -0.74 31.60
CA GLY A 354 -7.13 -0.26 32.69
C GLY A 354 -7.81 1.06 32.34
N PRO A 355 -8.60 1.62 33.28
CA PRO A 355 -9.22 2.94 33.12
C PRO A 355 -8.17 4.01 32.86
N GLY A 356 -8.49 5.01 32.04
CA GLY A 356 -7.58 6.08 31.72
C GLY A 356 -7.86 6.75 30.39
N PHE A 357 -6.91 7.56 29.95
CA PHE A 357 -6.95 8.25 28.67
C PHE A 357 -6.52 7.31 27.54
N TYR A 358 -7.33 7.30 26.47
CA TYR A 358 -7.04 6.63 25.21
C TYR A 358 -7.37 7.56 24.04
N GLU A 359 -6.59 7.47 22.98
CA GLU A 359 -6.94 8.09 21.72
C GLU A 359 -7.58 7.02 20.80
N ILE A 360 -8.89 7.10 20.60
CA ILE A 360 -9.57 6.26 19.60
C ILE A 360 -9.08 6.73 18.23
N THR A 361 -8.50 5.82 17.43
CA THR A 361 -8.05 6.12 16.07
C THR A 361 -8.71 5.20 15.06
N GLY A 362 -8.84 5.70 13.83
CA GLY A 362 -9.37 4.91 12.74
C GLY A 362 -9.11 5.51 11.38
N LEU A 363 -9.65 4.86 10.37
CA LEU A 363 -9.58 5.25 8.98
C LEU A 363 -10.99 5.43 8.41
N ALA A 364 -11.17 6.43 7.55
CA ALA A 364 -12.43 6.68 6.85
C ALA A 364 -12.14 6.96 5.37
N TRP A 365 -13.03 6.55 4.48
CA TRP A 365 -12.87 6.71 3.02
C TRP A 365 -14.22 6.75 2.32
N SER A 366 -14.27 7.33 1.12
CA SER A 366 -15.43 7.32 0.21
C SER A 366 -14.97 7.38 -1.24
N GLY A 367 -15.59 6.59 -2.10
CA GLY A 367 -15.40 6.66 -3.56
C GLY A 367 -16.09 7.87 -4.20
N ARG A 368 -16.86 8.64 -3.42
CA ARG A 368 -17.60 9.83 -3.87
C ARG A 368 -16.83 11.14 -3.69
N GLY A 369 -15.69 11.11 -3.00
CA GLY A 369 -14.89 12.30 -2.76
C GLY A 369 -14.14 12.28 -1.43
N LYS A 370 -13.98 13.45 -0.82
CA LYS A 370 -13.33 13.62 0.48
C LYS A 370 -14.24 13.21 1.63
N ILE A 371 -13.65 12.74 2.71
CA ILE A 371 -14.35 12.66 3.99
C ILE A 371 -14.54 14.08 4.54
N ALA A 372 -15.77 14.47 4.74
CA ALA A 372 -16.13 15.77 5.30
C ALA A 372 -16.05 15.79 6.84
N ARG A 373 -16.48 14.68 7.47
CA ARG A 373 -16.39 14.51 8.93
C ARG A 373 -16.44 13.02 9.31
N VAL A 374 -15.92 12.73 10.49
CA VAL A 374 -16.12 11.48 11.20
C VAL A 374 -16.64 11.78 12.59
N GLU A 375 -17.64 11.05 13.02
CA GLU A 375 -18.19 11.11 14.36
C GLU A 375 -17.92 9.79 15.07
N VAL A 376 -17.60 9.86 16.37
CA VAL A 376 -17.34 8.70 17.23
C VAL A 376 -18.39 8.68 18.33
N SER A 377 -18.93 7.49 18.58
CA SER A 377 -19.77 7.18 19.74
C SER A 377 -18.98 6.24 20.66
N THR A 378 -19.13 6.43 21.98
CA THR A 378 -18.57 5.55 23.00
C THR A 378 -19.64 4.88 23.87
N ASP A 379 -20.91 5.03 23.48
CA ASP A 379 -22.10 4.57 24.21
C ASP A 379 -23.07 3.74 23.34
N GLY A 380 -22.55 3.14 22.25
CA GLY A 380 -23.34 2.27 21.36
C GLY A 380 -24.26 3.04 20.42
N GLY A 381 -23.88 4.25 20.00
CA GLY A 381 -24.60 5.05 19.02
C GLY A 381 -25.69 5.95 19.62
N LYS A 382 -25.77 6.06 20.95
CA LYS A 382 -26.75 6.96 21.63
C LYS A 382 -26.34 8.42 21.50
N SER A 383 -25.06 8.71 21.60
CA SER A 383 -24.49 10.03 21.37
C SER A 383 -23.31 9.96 20.40
N TRP A 384 -23.08 11.04 19.65
CA TRP A 384 -22.04 11.14 18.64
C TRP A 384 -21.26 12.43 18.82
N ASN A 385 -19.94 12.35 18.77
CA ASN A 385 -19.03 13.47 18.92
C ASN A 385 -18.09 13.54 17.72
N LEU A 386 -17.75 14.75 17.30
CA LEU A 386 -16.89 14.99 16.16
C LEU A 386 -15.45 14.55 16.47
N ALA A 387 -14.87 13.73 15.61
CA ALA A 387 -13.45 13.37 15.64
C ALA A 387 -12.62 14.36 14.82
N SER A 388 -11.33 14.50 15.19
CA SER A 388 -10.37 15.29 14.41
C SER A 388 -9.90 14.46 13.20
N LEU A 389 -9.92 15.06 12.00
CA LEU A 389 -9.34 14.48 10.81
C LEU A 389 -7.87 14.88 10.70
N GLN A 390 -7.02 13.95 10.28
CA GLN A 390 -5.60 14.22 10.03
C GLN A 390 -5.39 14.73 8.61
N ASP A 391 -4.78 15.89 8.47
CA ASP A 391 -4.38 16.44 7.18
C ASP A 391 -3.22 15.63 6.52
N PRO A 392 -3.17 15.60 5.18
CA PRO A 392 -4.15 16.14 4.23
C PRO A 392 -5.36 15.21 4.06
N VAL A 393 -6.58 15.78 4.01
CA VAL A 393 -7.79 15.05 3.62
C VAL A 393 -7.90 15.04 2.09
N LEU A 394 -7.58 13.91 1.49
CA LEU A 394 -7.58 13.72 0.04
C LEU A 394 -8.90 13.09 -0.44
N ALA A 395 -9.34 13.49 -1.64
CA ALA A 395 -10.49 12.86 -2.29
C ALA A 395 -10.16 11.40 -2.67
N ILE A 396 -11.13 10.50 -2.50
CA ILE A 396 -10.99 9.08 -2.90
C ILE A 396 -9.76 8.43 -2.24
N SER A 397 -9.49 8.80 -1.00
CA SER A 397 -8.35 8.29 -0.22
C SER A 397 -8.76 8.04 1.22
N GLN A 398 -8.04 7.17 1.90
CA GLN A 398 -8.24 6.99 3.33
C GLN A 398 -7.80 8.25 4.08
N THR A 399 -8.58 8.65 5.06
CA THR A 399 -8.29 9.74 5.99
C THR A 399 -8.26 9.18 7.39
N ARG A 400 -7.20 9.47 8.15
CA ARG A 400 -7.11 9.05 9.55
C ARG A 400 -7.89 10.02 10.40
N PHE A 401 -8.67 9.49 11.36
CA PHE A 401 -9.34 10.27 12.39
C PHE A 401 -8.84 9.90 13.78
N ARG A 402 -8.98 10.83 14.73
CA ARG A 402 -8.58 10.71 16.12
C ARG A 402 -9.64 11.31 17.02
N PHE A 403 -9.92 10.61 18.13
CA PHE A 403 -10.91 11.08 19.12
C PHE A 403 -10.36 10.79 20.54
N PRO A 404 -10.18 11.83 21.39
CA PRO A 404 -9.76 11.65 22.76
C PRO A 404 -10.89 11.03 23.59
N TRP A 405 -10.57 10.00 24.35
CA TRP A 405 -11.53 9.29 25.17
C TRP A 405 -10.95 8.97 26.55
N ILE A 406 -11.72 9.25 27.60
CA ILE A 406 -11.42 8.83 28.95
C ILE A 406 -12.34 7.64 29.26
N TRP A 407 -11.73 6.45 29.33
CA TRP A 407 -12.48 5.25 29.70
C TRP A 407 -12.51 5.11 31.21
N ASP A 408 -13.69 4.90 31.80
CA ASP A 408 -13.92 4.80 33.25
C ASP A 408 -13.84 3.35 33.78
N GLY A 409 -13.49 2.39 32.93
CA GLY A 409 -13.40 0.96 33.28
C GLY A 409 -14.73 0.22 33.18
N LYS A 410 -15.83 0.88 32.81
CA LYS A 410 -17.10 0.22 32.59
C LYS A 410 -17.23 -0.34 31.17
N PRO A 411 -18.08 -1.36 30.97
CA PRO A 411 -18.39 -1.83 29.63
C PRO A 411 -18.86 -0.69 28.72
N ALA A 412 -18.28 -0.63 27.53
CA ALA A 412 -18.58 0.39 26.53
C ALA A 412 -18.73 -0.23 25.14
N VAL A 413 -19.45 0.42 24.24
CA VAL A 413 -19.49 0.07 22.82
C VAL A 413 -19.06 1.30 22.03
N ILE A 414 -17.96 1.17 21.30
CA ILE A 414 -17.41 2.25 20.48
C ILE A 414 -17.74 2.02 19.00
N GLN A 415 -18.05 3.12 18.30
CA GLN A 415 -18.44 3.14 16.90
C GLN A 415 -17.88 4.37 16.21
N SER A 416 -17.66 4.31 14.89
CA SER A 416 -17.38 5.49 14.07
C SER A 416 -18.36 5.56 12.90
N ARG A 417 -18.66 6.81 12.45
CA ARG A 417 -19.55 7.09 11.34
C ARG A 417 -18.91 8.17 10.46
N ALA A 418 -18.66 7.83 9.20
CA ALA A 418 -18.13 8.77 8.21
C ALA A 418 -19.27 9.45 7.44
N THR A 419 -19.06 10.73 7.10
CA THR A 419 -19.85 11.47 6.12
C THR A 419 -18.90 12.06 5.10
N ASP A 420 -19.16 11.87 3.81
CA ASP A 420 -18.37 12.43 2.72
C ASP A 420 -18.86 13.84 2.30
N GLU A 421 -18.11 14.45 1.39
CA GLU A 421 -18.40 15.82 0.90
C GLU A 421 -19.71 15.93 0.09
N THR A 422 -20.29 14.80 -0.36
CA THR A 422 -21.61 14.80 -1.01
C THR A 422 -22.75 14.81 0.01
N GLY A 423 -22.43 14.70 1.30
CA GLY A 423 -23.41 14.61 2.38
C GLY A 423 -23.88 13.17 2.68
N TYR A 424 -23.38 12.17 1.96
CA TYR A 424 -23.72 10.79 2.24
C TYR A 424 -23.07 10.34 3.56
N SER A 425 -23.88 9.84 4.48
CA SER A 425 -23.46 9.33 5.78
C SER A 425 -23.53 7.81 5.82
N GLN A 426 -22.54 7.19 6.42
CA GLN A 426 -22.47 5.76 6.65
C GLN A 426 -23.69 5.26 7.43
N PRO A 427 -24.44 4.25 6.92
CA PRO A 427 -25.68 3.79 7.52
C PRO A 427 -25.45 2.85 8.72
N THR A 428 -26.46 2.69 9.54
CA THR A 428 -26.54 1.58 10.49
C THR A 428 -26.88 0.26 9.77
N HIS A 429 -26.67 -0.87 10.42
CA HIS A 429 -27.11 -2.19 9.92
C HIS A 429 -28.61 -2.22 9.63
N GLN A 430 -29.41 -1.65 10.52
CA GLN A 430 -30.87 -1.57 10.34
C GLN A 430 -31.26 -0.80 9.07
N GLN A 431 -30.64 0.34 8.84
CA GLN A 431 -30.91 1.16 7.64
C GLN A 431 -30.53 0.40 6.37
N LEU A 432 -29.36 -0.26 6.35
CA LEU A 432 -28.90 -1.02 5.19
C LEU A 432 -29.79 -2.24 4.91
N ILE A 433 -30.22 -2.96 5.95
CA ILE A 433 -31.15 -4.08 5.82
C ILE A 433 -32.54 -3.60 5.37
N ALA A 434 -33.02 -2.46 5.87
CA ALA A 434 -34.29 -1.89 5.43
C ALA A 434 -34.28 -1.53 3.93
N GLU A 435 -33.15 -1.03 3.41
CA GLU A 435 -33.00 -0.72 1.99
C GLU A 435 -32.88 -1.95 1.10
N ARG A 436 -32.08 -2.94 1.50
CA ARG A 436 -31.67 -4.04 0.63
C ARG A 436 -32.29 -5.40 1.01
N GLY A 437 -32.90 -5.48 2.17
CA GLY A 437 -33.47 -6.68 2.77
C GLY A 437 -32.44 -7.54 3.51
N PRO A 438 -32.93 -8.42 4.40
CA PRO A 438 -32.07 -9.37 5.10
C PRO A 438 -31.56 -10.42 4.12
N LEU A 439 -30.32 -10.87 4.32
CA LEU A 439 -29.74 -11.98 3.58
C LEU A 439 -29.77 -13.26 4.44
N GLU A 440 -29.85 -14.39 3.77
CA GLU A 440 -29.65 -15.68 4.43
C GLU A 440 -28.27 -15.79 5.07
N THR A 441 -28.19 -16.51 6.16
CA THR A 441 -26.92 -16.75 6.86
C THR A 441 -25.91 -17.41 5.93
N GLY A 442 -24.78 -16.76 5.72
CA GLY A 442 -23.69 -17.25 4.85
C GLY A 442 -23.60 -16.57 3.48
N SER A 443 -24.62 -15.84 3.06
CA SER A 443 -24.55 -15.02 1.85
C SER A 443 -23.57 -13.87 2.02
N LEU A 444 -22.82 -13.53 0.95
CA LEU A 444 -21.99 -12.35 0.90
C LEU A 444 -22.82 -11.15 0.45
N PHE A 445 -22.68 -10.05 1.18
CA PHE A 445 -23.32 -8.79 0.88
C PHE A 445 -22.25 -7.82 0.33
N TYR A 446 -22.34 -7.50 -0.94
CA TYR A 446 -21.39 -6.56 -1.55
C TYR A 446 -21.69 -5.12 -1.14
N HIS A 447 -20.68 -4.26 -1.16
CA HIS A 447 -20.79 -2.86 -0.72
C HIS A 447 -21.37 -2.68 0.67
N MET A 448 -21.01 -3.61 1.59
CA MET A 448 -21.40 -3.51 2.99
C MET A 448 -20.62 -2.37 3.66
N ASN A 449 -21.32 -1.28 3.99
CA ASN A 449 -20.73 -0.10 4.62
C ASN A 449 -21.41 0.30 5.94
N ALA A 450 -22.15 -0.61 6.58
CA ALA A 450 -22.77 -0.33 7.87
C ALA A 450 -21.73 -0.06 8.97
N ILE A 451 -22.14 0.72 9.97
CA ILE A 451 -21.33 1.09 11.12
C ILE A 451 -20.84 -0.14 11.87
N GLN A 452 -19.52 -0.29 12.04
CA GLN A 452 -18.89 -1.36 12.83
C GLN A 452 -18.88 -1.00 14.32
N SER A 453 -19.06 -1.99 15.18
CA SER A 453 -19.07 -1.81 16.64
C SER A 453 -17.98 -2.66 17.30
N TRP A 454 -17.26 -2.06 18.26
CA TRP A 454 -16.34 -2.77 19.16
C TRP A 454 -16.83 -2.66 20.59
N GLY A 455 -17.11 -3.82 21.22
CA GLY A 455 -17.49 -3.90 22.63
C GLY A 455 -16.25 -4.02 23.51
N ILE A 456 -16.16 -3.17 24.53
CA ILE A 456 -15.09 -3.16 25.51
C ILE A 456 -15.67 -3.65 26.83
N ALA A 457 -15.13 -4.73 27.37
CA ALA A 457 -15.54 -5.29 28.66
C ALA A 457 -14.85 -4.58 29.83
N ALA A 458 -15.33 -4.76 31.04
CA ALA A 458 -14.75 -4.14 32.25
C ALA A 458 -13.27 -4.56 32.52
N ASP A 459 -12.84 -5.71 32.00
CA ASP A 459 -11.44 -6.17 32.08
C ASP A 459 -10.54 -5.58 30.97
N GLY A 460 -11.07 -4.69 30.14
CA GLY A 460 -10.39 -4.04 29.03
C GLY A 460 -10.36 -4.85 27.74
N SER A 461 -10.85 -6.08 27.70
CA SER A 461 -10.89 -6.89 26.48
C SER A 461 -11.84 -6.28 25.44
N VAL A 462 -11.42 -6.27 24.16
CA VAL A 462 -12.17 -5.69 23.05
C VAL A 462 -12.64 -6.79 22.12
N LYS A 463 -13.90 -6.78 21.75
CA LYS A 463 -14.50 -7.77 20.85
C LYS A 463 -15.36 -7.12 19.78
N ASN A 464 -15.46 -7.80 18.64
CA ASN A 464 -16.46 -7.48 17.63
C ASN A 464 -17.84 -7.78 18.19
N VAL A 465 -18.73 -6.78 18.17
CA VAL A 465 -20.12 -6.91 18.62
C VAL A 465 -21.07 -6.45 17.53
N HIS A 466 -22.20 -7.16 17.39
CA HIS A 466 -23.16 -6.82 16.37
C HIS A 466 -24.36 -6.07 17.00
N PRO A 467 -24.85 -4.97 16.39
CA PRO A 467 -25.92 -4.18 16.98
C PRO A 467 -27.30 -4.85 16.95
N LEU A 468 -27.44 -5.96 16.25
CA LEU A 468 -28.70 -6.73 16.17
C LEU A 468 -28.75 -7.94 17.12
N GLY A 469 -27.72 -8.13 17.96
CA GLY A 469 -27.77 -9.23 18.96
C GLY A 469 -26.40 -9.68 19.40
#